data_692d4c0491373f42f8588dcb0c2c4769
#
_entry.id   692d4c0491373f42f8588dcb0c2c4769
#
_cell.length_a   1.000
_cell.length_b   1.000
_cell.length_c   1.000
_cell.angle_alpha   90.00
_cell.angle_beta   90.00
_cell.angle_gamma   90.00
#
_symmetry.space_group_name_H-M   'P 1'
#
loop_
_entity.id
_entity.type
_entity.pdbx_description
1 polymer ?
#
loop_
_entity_poly.entity_id
_entity_poly.type
_entity_poly.pdbx_seq_one_letter_code
_entity_poly.pdbx_strand_id
1 'polypeptide(L)'
;MNANEKEKNVEKFSEKSLLLLGDYYVYGLIDPRNRKIFYIGKGTGNRVFEHELESQENPESQKLKLKMIAEIKAAGLEVEKVIINCNLTEAEAFAAEASLINAFNYVEDTRLTNIVAGHHSA
;
A
#
# COMPACT_ATOMS: atom_id res chain seq x y z
N MET A 1 -4.67 -16.35 25.24
CA MET A 1 -4.36 -16.28 23.82
C MET A 1 -2.90 -16.63 23.58
N ASN A 2 -2.65 -17.52 22.66
CA ASN A 2 -1.29 -17.92 22.36
C ASN A 2 -0.72 -17.07 21.23
N ALA A 3 0.57 -17.23 20.94
CA ALA A 3 1.24 -16.45 19.91
C ALA A 3 0.62 -16.63 18.52
N ASN A 4 0.15 -17.84 18.22
CA ASN A 4 -0.45 -18.11 16.92
C ASN A 4 -1.74 -17.33 16.70
N GLU A 5 -2.51 -17.15 17.75
CA GLU A 5 -3.74 -16.37 17.65
C GLU A 5 -3.43 -14.91 17.42
N LYS A 6 -2.36 -14.39 18.03
CA LYS A 6 -1.92 -13.02 17.78
C LYS A 6 -1.46 -12.85 16.36
N GLU A 7 -0.72 -13.81 15.83
CA GLU A 7 -0.21 -13.76 14.49
C GLU A 7 -1.33 -13.80 13.44
N LYS A 8 -2.43 -14.48 13.78
CA LYS A 8 -3.57 -14.59 12.90
C LYS A 8 -4.45 -13.37 12.92
N ASN A 9 -4.21 -12.46 13.86
CA ASN A 9 -5.03 -11.27 14.03
C ASN A 9 -4.55 -10.13 13.10
N VAL A 10 -4.50 -10.42 11.82
CA VAL A 10 -4.07 -9.47 10.80
C VAL A 10 -5.27 -8.64 10.36
N GLU A 11 -5.05 -7.34 10.18
CA GLU A 11 -6.08 -6.47 9.66
C GLU A 11 -6.56 -6.94 8.30
N LYS A 12 -7.86 -6.84 8.09
CA LYS A 12 -8.45 -7.14 6.80
C LYS A 12 -9.83 -6.47 6.71
N PHE A 13 -10.29 -6.32 5.48
CA PHE A 13 -11.62 -5.75 5.25
C PHE A 13 -12.71 -6.72 5.68
N SER A 14 -13.83 -6.17 6.16
CA SER A 14 -15.05 -6.94 6.36
C SER A 14 -15.59 -7.40 5.01
N GLU A 15 -16.48 -8.39 5.01
CA GLU A 15 -17.11 -8.85 3.79
C GLU A 15 -17.87 -7.71 3.10
N LYS A 16 -18.53 -6.87 3.87
CA LYS A 16 -19.27 -5.74 3.34
C LYS A 16 -18.32 -4.76 2.64
N SER A 17 -17.18 -4.47 3.26
CA SER A 17 -16.19 -3.58 2.65
C SER A 17 -15.65 -4.16 1.36
N LEU A 18 -15.38 -5.47 1.33
CA LEU A 18 -14.89 -6.13 0.12
C LEU A 18 -15.89 -6.00 -1.04
N LEU A 19 -17.17 -6.11 -0.74
CA LEU A 19 -18.20 -5.93 -1.76
C LEU A 19 -18.19 -4.51 -2.34
N LEU A 20 -18.02 -3.51 -1.47
CA LEU A 20 -17.96 -2.12 -1.90
C LEU A 20 -16.72 -1.80 -2.71
N LEU A 21 -15.61 -2.45 -2.40
CA LEU A 21 -14.36 -2.26 -3.14
C LEU A 21 -14.42 -2.82 -4.55
N GLY A 22 -15.24 -3.83 -4.76
CA GLY A 22 -15.35 -4.49 -6.06
C GLY A 22 -14.12 -5.31 -6.41
N ASP A 23 -13.90 -5.51 -7.71
CA ASP A 23 -12.82 -6.39 -8.17
C ASP A 23 -11.43 -5.79 -7.97
N TYR A 24 -11.27 -4.51 -8.29
CA TYR A 24 -9.97 -3.84 -8.19
C TYR A 24 -10.11 -2.47 -7.56
N TYR A 25 -9.05 -2.08 -6.86
CA TYR A 25 -8.96 -0.73 -6.29
C TYR A 25 -7.54 -0.22 -6.41
N VAL A 26 -7.38 1.10 -6.24
CA VAL A 26 -6.09 1.75 -6.17
C VAL A 26 -5.97 2.38 -4.78
N TYR A 27 -4.83 2.20 -4.16
CA TYR A 27 -4.62 2.64 -2.78
C TYR A 27 -3.28 3.32 -2.61
N GLY A 28 -3.15 4.03 -1.49
CA GLY A 28 -1.89 4.64 -1.08
C GLY A 28 -1.52 4.20 0.31
N LEU A 29 -0.22 4.11 0.56
CA LEU A 29 0.32 3.92 1.90
C LEU A 29 0.88 5.26 2.36
N ILE A 30 0.52 5.65 3.57
CA ILE A 30 0.86 6.96 4.13
C ILE A 30 1.77 6.80 5.33
N ASP A 31 2.84 7.59 5.37
CA ASP A 31 3.71 7.67 6.53
C ASP A 31 3.05 8.60 7.54
N PRO A 32 2.66 8.10 8.72
CA PRO A 32 1.97 8.93 9.71
C PRO A 32 2.84 10.03 10.30
N ARG A 33 4.17 9.93 10.13
CA ARG A 33 5.09 10.92 10.69
C ARG A 33 5.04 12.25 9.94
N ASN A 34 4.72 12.21 8.65
CA ASN A 34 4.67 13.42 7.82
C ASN A 34 3.41 13.53 6.98
N ARG A 35 2.54 12.53 7.04
CA ARG A 35 1.27 12.50 6.31
C ARG A 35 1.43 12.46 4.79
N LYS A 36 2.54 11.94 4.32
CA LYS A 36 2.80 11.84 2.89
C LYS A 36 2.59 10.41 2.40
N ILE A 37 2.04 10.29 1.20
CA ILE A 37 1.92 8.99 0.54
C ILE A 37 3.33 8.60 0.07
N PHE A 38 3.76 7.40 0.43
CA PHE A 38 5.06 6.90 -0.02
C PHE A 38 4.96 5.72 -0.97
N TYR A 39 3.78 5.17 -1.17
CA TYR A 39 3.59 4.06 -2.09
C TYR A 39 2.17 4.09 -2.64
N ILE A 40 2.04 3.82 -3.95
CA ILE A 40 0.75 3.70 -4.62
C ILE A 40 0.69 2.33 -5.28
N GLY A 41 -0.42 1.63 -5.08
CA GLY A 41 -0.59 0.30 -5.64
C GLY A 41 -1.99 0.05 -6.12
N LYS A 42 -2.14 -0.98 -6.94
CA LYS A 42 -3.45 -1.51 -7.25
C LYS A 42 -3.61 -2.84 -6.54
N GLY A 43 -4.82 -3.18 -6.17
CA GLY A 43 -5.04 -4.39 -5.41
C GLY A 43 -6.41 -4.99 -5.60
N THR A 44 -6.53 -6.18 -5.07
CA THR A 44 -7.79 -6.91 -4.96
C THR A 44 -7.90 -7.41 -3.53
N GLY A 45 -9.13 -7.58 -3.04
CA GLY A 45 -9.34 -8.13 -1.71
C GLY A 45 -8.55 -7.40 -0.64
N ASN A 46 -7.79 -8.13 0.15
CA ASN A 46 -7.04 -7.59 1.28
C ASN A 46 -5.58 -7.23 0.95
N ARG A 47 -5.25 -7.07 -0.33
CA ARG A 47 -3.89 -6.79 -0.76
C ARG A 47 -3.24 -5.61 -0.02
N VAL A 48 -4.02 -4.57 0.25
CA VAL A 48 -3.49 -3.36 0.90
C VAL A 48 -2.91 -3.65 2.28
N PHE A 49 -3.34 -4.72 2.93
CA PHE A 49 -2.83 -5.10 4.25
C PHE A 49 -1.63 -6.03 4.21
N GLU A 50 -1.27 -6.54 3.04
CA GLU A 50 -0.20 -7.54 2.92
C GLU A 50 1.20 -6.95 3.04
N HIS A 51 1.35 -5.66 2.79
CA HIS A 51 2.67 -5.01 2.81
C HIS A 51 3.34 -5.05 4.17
N GLU A 52 2.57 -4.87 5.24
CA GLU A 52 3.13 -4.90 6.58
C GLU A 52 3.60 -6.30 6.95
N LEU A 53 2.84 -7.31 6.55
CA LEU A 53 3.24 -8.70 6.75
C LEU A 53 4.50 -9.01 5.95
N GLU A 54 4.53 -8.57 4.71
CA GLU A 54 5.70 -8.76 3.85
C GLU A 54 6.96 -8.15 4.48
N SER A 55 6.84 -6.96 5.06
CA SER A 55 7.94 -6.30 5.74
C SER A 55 8.42 -7.11 6.94
N GLN A 56 7.50 -7.63 7.74
CA GLN A 56 7.85 -8.46 8.89
C GLN A 56 8.56 -9.75 8.49
N GLU A 57 8.12 -10.36 7.40
CA GLU A 57 8.68 -11.62 6.92
C GLU A 57 10.02 -11.44 6.21
N ASN A 58 10.35 -10.22 5.82
CA ASN A 58 11.56 -9.92 5.06
C ASN A 58 12.31 -8.74 5.67
N PRO A 59 12.79 -8.87 6.93
CA PRO A 59 13.39 -7.74 7.65
C PRO A 59 14.67 -7.23 7.01
N GLU A 60 15.31 -8.03 6.17
CA GLU A 60 16.56 -7.64 5.52
C GLU A 60 16.35 -7.19 4.07
N SER A 61 15.09 -7.03 3.66
CA SER A 61 14.79 -6.62 2.29
C SER A 61 15.36 -5.23 1.99
N GLN A 62 15.89 -5.08 0.79
CA GLN A 62 16.40 -3.80 0.32
C GLN A 62 15.33 -2.98 -0.42
N LYS A 63 14.12 -3.50 -0.54
CA LYS A 63 13.04 -2.76 -1.16
C LYS A 63 12.68 -1.53 -0.33
N LEU A 64 12.65 -0.37 -0.96
CA LEU A 64 12.41 0.89 -0.26
C LEU A 64 11.06 0.90 0.48
N LYS A 65 10.03 0.34 -0.14
CA LYS A 65 8.72 0.24 0.50
C LYS A 65 8.79 -0.50 1.84
N LEU A 66 9.45 -1.65 1.84
CA LEU A 66 9.54 -2.48 3.05
C LEU A 66 10.41 -1.83 4.11
N LYS A 67 11.47 -1.14 3.70
CA LYS A 67 12.31 -0.39 4.63
C LYS A 67 11.54 0.74 5.28
N MET A 68 10.73 1.44 4.51
CA MET A 68 9.90 2.52 5.04
C MET A 68 8.90 1.99 6.07
N ILE A 69 8.25 0.87 5.76
CA ILE A 69 7.31 0.25 6.68
C ILE A 69 8.02 -0.14 7.98
N ALA A 70 9.21 -0.73 7.87
CA ALA A 70 9.99 -1.12 9.05
C ALA A 70 10.35 0.08 9.92
N GLU A 71 10.72 1.22 9.31
CA GLU A 71 11.02 2.44 10.04
C GLU A 71 9.80 2.97 10.81
N ILE A 72 8.64 2.95 10.17
CA ILE A 72 7.40 3.40 10.80
C ILE A 72 7.07 2.52 12.00
N LYS A 73 7.20 1.22 11.84
CA LYS A 73 6.95 0.27 12.94
C LYS A 73 7.95 0.46 14.07
N ALA A 74 9.22 0.67 13.74
CA ALA A 74 10.26 0.89 14.75
C ALA A 74 10.00 2.15 15.56
N ALA A 75 9.31 3.12 14.98
CA ALA A 75 8.92 4.34 15.68
C ALA A 75 7.66 4.15 16.54
N GLY A 76 7.12 2.93 16.59
CA GLY A 76 5.92 2.65 17.38
C GLY A 76 4.63 3.08 16.69
N LEU A 77 4.67 3.29 15.38
CA LEU A 77 3.54 3.79 14.63
C LEU A 77 3.07 2.75 13.61
N GLU A 78 1.90 2.99 13.04
CA GLU A 78 1.31 2.13 12.03
C GLU A 78 1.21 2.86 10.70
N VAL A 79 1.45 2.14 9.62
CA VAL A 79 1.25 2.68 8.27
C VAL A 79 -0.24 2.97 8.09
N GLU A 80 -0.56 4.15 7.59
CA GLU A 80 -1.93 4.50 7.26
C GLU A 80 -2.21 4.10 5.82
N LYS A 81 -3.45 3.76 5.54
CA LYS A 81 -3.87 3.27 4.23
C LYS A 81 -5.06 4.09 3.74
N VAL A 82 -5.04 4.44 2.46
CA VAL A 82 -6.15 5.16 1.86
C VAL A 82 -6.57 4.45 0.57
N ILE A 83 -7.85 4.23 0.41
CA ILE A 83 -8.41 3.74 -0.84
C ILE A 83 -8.71 4.97 -1.70
N ILE A 84 -7.95 5.12 -2.77
CA ILE A 84 -8.05 6.30 -3.63
C ILE A 84 -9.23 6.17 -4.59
N ASN A 85 -9.41 4.97 -5.15
CA ASN A 85 -10.52 4.69 -6.05
C ASN A 85 -10.81 3.20 -6.00
N CYS A 86 -12.05 2.81 -6.24
CA CYS A 86 -12.43 1.41 -6.10
C CYS A 86 -13.50 1.03 -7.11
N ASN A 87 -13.88 -0.23 -7.10
CA ASN A 87 -14.86 -0.80 -8.01
C ASN A 87 -14.43 -0.60 -9.46
N LEU A 88 -13.18 -0.93 -9.73
CA LEU A 88 -12.54 -0.73 -11.03
C LEU A 88 -12.36 -2.06 -11.74
N THR A 89 -12.28 -2.00 -13.07
CA THR A 89 -11.75 -3.13 -13.83
C THR A 89 -10.24 -3.15 -13.67
N GLU A 90 -9.61 -4.25 -14.06
CA GLU A 90 -8.15 -4.33 -13.97
C GLU A 90 -7.48 -3.25 -14.81
N ALA A 91 -7.99 -3.02 -16.03
CA ALA A 91 -7.44 -2.00 -16.91
C ALA A 91 -7.58 -0.60 -16.33
N GLU A 92 -8.73 -0.31 -15.72
CA GLU A 92 -8.94 0.99 -15.06
C GLU A 92 -8.00 1.18 -13.88
N ALA A 93 -7.83 0.15 -13.07
CA ALA A 93 -6.94 0.21 -11.92
C ALA A 93 -5.49 0.39 -12.35
N PHE A 94 -5.07 -0.30 -13.41
CA PHE A 94 -3.73 -0.17 -13.95
C PHE A 94 -3.47 1.27 -14.43
N ALA A 95 -4.41 1.83 -15.20
CA ALA A 95 -4.28 3.19 -15.72
C ALA A 95 -4.25 4.22 -14.59
N ALA A 96 -5.12 4.05 -13.59
CA ALA A 96 -5.18 4.96 -12.44
C ALA A 96 -3.87 4.90 -11.64
N GLU A 97 -3.36 3.71 -11.37
CA GLU A 97 -2.11 3.54 -10.66
C GLU A 97 -0.97 4.23 -11.39
N ALA A 98 -0.83 3.97 -12.68
CA ALA A 98 0.25 4.56 -13.47
C ALA A 98 0.17 6.08 -13.50
N SER A 99 -1.03 6.63 -13.66
CA SER A 99 -1.24 8.07 -13.69
C SER A 99 -0.88 8.73 -12.35
N LEU A 100 -1.26 8.10 -11.25
CA LEU A 100 -0.96 8.62 -9.92
C LEU A 100 0.54 8.58 -9.63
N ILE A 101 1.21 7.49 -10.00
CA ILE A 101 2.65 7.40 -9.80
C ILE A 101 3.36 8.49 -10.60
N ASN A 102 2.96 8.69 -11.85
CA ASN A 102 3.54 9.76 -12.66
C ASN A 102 3.31 11.13 -12.06
N ALA A 103 2.08 11.41 -11.63
CA ALA A 103 1.74 12.71 -11.06
C ALA A 103 2.54 12.98 -9.79
N PHE A 104 2.62 12.00 -8.90
CA PHE A 104 3.35 12.16 -7.63
C PHE A 104 4.85 12.37 -7.85
N ASN A 105 5.40 11.76 -8.90
CA ASN A 105 6.82 11.91 -9.20
C ASN A 105 7.18 13.31 -9.75
N TYR A 106 6.18 14.10 -10.13
CA TYR A 106 6.41 15.49 -10.51
C TYR A 106 6.49 16.43 -9.32
N VAL A 107 6.02 15.99 -8.16
CA VAL A 107 6.01 16.85 -6.97
C VAL A 107 7.31 16.65 -6.21
N GLU A 108 8.07 17.72 -6.02
CA GLU A 108 9.43 17.65 -5.48
C GLU A 108 9.54 17.00 -4.10
N ASP A 109 8.64 17.30 -3.19
CA ASP A 109 8.73 16.76 -1.84
C ASP A 109 7.93 15.48 -1.65
N THR A 110 7.50 14.86 -2.73
CA THR A 110 6.89 13.54 -2.70
C THR A 110 7.94 12.51 -3.07
N ARG A 111 8.13 11.53 -2.22
CA ARG A 111 9.10 10.45 -2.46
C ARG A 111 8.40 9.12 -2.42
N LEU A 112 7.94 8.67 -3.59
CA LEU A 112 7.35 7.35 -3.68
C LEU A 112 8.45 6.28 -3.62
N THR A 113 8.13 5.18 -2.97
CA THR A 113 9.03 4.04 -2.88
C THR A 113 8.71 2.98 -3.93
N ASN A 114 7.82 3.30 -4.85
CA ASN A 114 7.53 2.42 -5.98
C ASN A 114 8.81 2.20 -6.78
N ILE A 115 9.14 0.96 -7.06
CA ILE A 115 10.35 0.63 -7.81
C ILE A 115 10.28 1.23 -9.19
N VAL A 116 9.09 1.28 -9.72
CA VAL A 116 8.86 1.67 -11.07
C VAL A 116 7.92 2.85 -11.07
N ALA A 117 8.39 3.99 -11.48
CA ALA A 117 7.54 5.16 -11.69
C ALA A 117 6.62 4.82 -12.85
N GLY A 118 5.39 5.10 -12.83
CA GLY A 118 4.40 4.83 -13.88
C GLY A 118 4.94 4.51 -15.27
N HIS A 119 6.04 3.88 -15.34
CA HIS A 119 6.82 3.70 -16.56
C HIS A 119 6.26 2.64 -17.44
N HIS A 120 5.34 1.93 -16.97
CA HIS A 120 4.61 1.06 -17.87
C HIS A 120 3.97 1.88 -18.98
N SER A 121 3.94 3.16 -18.76
CA SER A 121 3.52 4.06 -19.79
C SER A 121 4.58 4.20 -20.87
N ALA A 122 5.75 3.74 -20.60
CA ALA A 122 6.81 3.86 -21.57
C ALA A 122 6.70 2.81 -22.64
#